data_686ddd91ee70247af0e1c1da33832e24
#
_entry.id   686ddd91ee70247af0e1c1da33832e24
#
_cell.length_a   1.000
_cell.length_b   1.000
_cell.length_c   1.000
_cell.angle_alpha   90.00
_cell.angle_beta   90.00
_cell.angle_gamma   90.00
#
_symmetry.space_group_name_H-M   'P 1'
#
loop_
_entity.id
_entity.type
_entity.pdbx_description
1 polymer ?
#
loop_
_entity_poly.entity_id
_entity_poly.type
_entity_poly.pdbx_seq_one_letter_code
_entity_poly.pdbx_strand_id
1 'polypeptide(L)'
;MFDDFFIRALVAGIGVAFITGPLGCFVVWRRLSYFGDTLAHSALLGVTIALSLEFNIALSVFITASVIALFLIQLQKKTNLPGDALLGLLAHSSLGIGLVTIGFLSFIRFDVMGLLFGDILAVTTNDLLVIWIGGVLILLTLRFIWKPLFASTVNYELAEAEGLKP
;
A
#
# COMPACT_ATOMS: atom_id res chain seq x y z
N MET A 1 9.29 -17.03 23.71
CA MET A 1 8.85 -17.58 22.41
C MET A 1 8.89 -16.53 21.31
N PHE A 2 8.55 -15.28 21.56
CA PHE A 2 8.68 -14.17 20.56
C PHE A 2 10.01 -13.40 20.68
N ASP A 3 10.96 -13.87 21.45
CA ASP A 3 12.29 -13.25 21.56
C ASP A 3 13.21 -13.64 20.37
N ASP A 4 12.86 -14.72 19.66
CA ASP A 4 13.57 -15.17 18.48
C ASP A 4 13.14 -14.33 17.27
N PHE A 5 14.09 -13.67 16.63
CA PHE A 5 13.88 -12.85 15.45
C PHE A 5 13.26 -13.63 14.30
N PHE A 6 13.63 -14.91 14.14
CA PHE A 6 13.10 -15.79 13.10
C PHE A 6 11.60 -16.06 13.27
N ILE A 7 11.16 -16.33 14.51
CA ILE A 7 9.74 -16.55 14.82
C ILE A 7 8.94 -15.28 14.57
N ARG A 8 9.47 -14.11 14.94
CA ARG A 8 8.80 -12.83 14.65
C ARG A 8 8.66 -12.60 13.15
N ALA A 9 9.72 -12.82 12.38
CA ALA A 9 9.70 -12.70 10.92
C ALA A 9 8.65 -13.65 10.28
N LEU A 10 8.61 -14.90 10.74
CA LEU A 10 7.65 -15.89 10.26
C LEU A 10 6.20 -15.48 10.55
N VAL A 11 5.91 -15.08 11.79
CA VAL A 11 4.57 -14.64 12.22
C VAL A 11 4.15 -13.36 11.50
N ALA A 12 5.08 -12.41 11.28
CA ALA A 12 4.82 -11.23 10.47
C ALA A 12 4.49 -11.59 9.03
N GLY A 13 5.31 -12.43 8.39
CA GLY A 13 5.11 -12.85 7.00
C GLY A 13 3.78 -13.57 6.80
N ILE A 14 3.41 -14.48 7.69
CA ILE A 14 2.10 -15.15 7.66
C ILE A 14 0.97 -14.13 7.82
N GLY A 15 1.09 -13.19 8.77
CA GLY A 15 0.09 -12.16 9.00
C GLY A 15 -0.12 -11.28 7.76
N VAL A 16 0.95 -10.78 7.17
CA VAL A 16 0.90 -9.98 5.94
C VAL A 16 0.29 -10.78 4.79
N ALA A 17 0.73 -12.03 4.58
CA ALA A 17 0.20 -12.88 3.50
C ALA A 17 -1.30 -13.14 3.64
N PHE A 18 -1.77 -13.35 4.87
CA PHE A 18 -3.19 -13.60 5.16
C PHE A 18 -4.07 -12.38 4.87
N ILE A 19 -3.54 -11.18 5.09
CA ILE A 19 -4.24 -9.91 4.83
C ILE A 19 -4.20 -9.57 3.33
N THR A 20 -3.00 -9.67 2.72
CA THR A 20 -2.80 -9.26 1.33
C THR A 20 -3.37 -10.23 0.32
N GLY A 21 -3.53 -11.52 0.66
CA GLY A 21 -4.09 -12.53 -0.23
C GLY A 21 -5.48 -12.17 -0.77
N PRO A 22 -6.50 -11.98 0.08
CA PRO A 22 -7.83 -11.59 -0.37
C PRO A 22 -7.87 -10.24 -1.10
N LEU A 23 -7.08 -9.26 -0.64
CA LEU A 23 -6.97 -7.95 -1.31
C LEU A 23 -6.33 -8.09 -2.68
N GLY A 24 -5.29 -8.92 -2.80
CA GLY A 24 -4.59 -9.20 -4.05
C GLY A 24 -5.51 -9.81 -5.12
N CYS A 25 -6.47 -10.64 -4.73
CA CYS A 25 -7.48 -11.14 -5.65
C CYS A 25 -8.26 -10.00 -6.32
N PHE A 26 -8.72 -9.02 -5.55
CA PHE A 26 -9.41 -7.85 -6.12
C PHE A 26 -8.50 -6.98 -7.00
N VAL A 27 -7.23 -6.82 -6.60
CA VAL A 27 -6.22 -6.10 -7.40
C VAL A 27 -6.06 -6.76 -8.78
N VAL A 28 -5.93 -8.09 -8.82
CA VAL A 28 -5.79 -8.85 -10.07
C VAL A 28 -7.08 -8.79 -10.90
N TRP A 29 -8.24 -9.00 -10.31
CA TRP A 29 -9.53 -8.96 -11.01
C TRP A 29 -9.82 -7.59 -11.62
N ARG A 30 -9.39 -6.52 -10.94
CA ARG A 30 -9.53 -5.14 -11.46
C ARG A 30 -8.40 -4.72 -12.38
N ARG A 31 -7.49 -5.63 -12.74
CA ARG A 31 -6.33 -5.38 -13.64
C ARG A 31 -5.45 -4.24 -13.14
N LEU A 32 -5.12 -4.25 -11.85
CA LEU A 32 -4.28 -3.25 -11.20
C LEU A 32 -2.91 -3.87 -10.86
N SER A 33 -2.21 -4.41 -11.86
CA SER A 33 -0.97 -5.19 -11.67
C SER A 33 0.16 -4.37 -11.04
N TYR A 34 0.24 -3.08 -11.36
CA TYR A 34 1.23 -2.14 -10.81
C TYR A 34 0.90 -1.60 -9.41
N PHE A 35 -0.18 -2.08 -8.77
CA PHE A 35 -0.61 -1.55 -7.49
C PHE A 35 0.45 -1.71 -6.38
N GLY A 36 1.11 -2.87 -6.31
CA GLY A 36 2.17 -3.14 -5.35
C GLY A 36 3.37 -2.22 -5.51
N ASP A 37 3.85 -2.05 -6.75
CA ASP A 37 4.97 -1.16 -7.08
C ASP A 37 4.64 0.30 -6.76
N THR A 38 3.41 0.73 -7.07
CA THR A 38 2.96 2.08 -6.75
C THR A 38 2.99 2.34 -5.24
N LEU A 39 2.55 1.37 -4.42
CA LEU A 39 2.62 1.48 -2.97
C LEU A 39 4.07 1.52 -2.47
N ALA A 40 4.94 0.65 -2.97
CA ALA A 40 6.35 0.61 -2.56
C ALA A 40 7.07 1.93 -2.88
N HIS A 41 6.87 2.47 -4.09
CA HIS A 41 7.48 3.74 -4.49
C HIS A 41 6.86 4.95 -3.77
N SER A 42 5.56 4.93 -3.49
CA SER A 42 4.93 5.96 -2.67
C SER A 42 5.38 5.91 -1.20
N ALA A 43 5.69 4.72 -0.68
CA ALA A 43 6.27 4.57 0.65
C ALA A 43 7.65 5.22 0.74
N LEU A 44 8.52 5.06 -0.28
CA LEU A 44 9.80 5.75 -0.34
C LEU A 44 9.61 7.28 -0.28
N LEU A 45 8.68 7.82 -1.06
CA LEU A 45 8.35 9.24 -1.02
C LEU A 45 7.85 9.65 0.37
N GLY A 46 7.01 8.84 1.01
CA GLY A 46 6.51 9.07 2.36
C GLY A 46 7.63 9.11 3.41
N VAL A 47 8.60 8.17 3.32
CA VAL A 47 9.77 8.16 4.20
C VAL A 47 10.62 9.40 4.00
N THR A 48 10.89 9.82 2.77
CA THR A 48 11.67 11.03 2.48
C THR A 48 11.02 12.29 3.03
N ILE A 49 9.70 12.42 2.91
CA ILE A 49 8.94 13.53 3.49
C ILE A 49 9.05 13.50 5.02
N ALA A 50 8.89 12.32 5.65
CA ALA A 50 9.02 12.18 7.10
C ALA A 50 10.37 12.66 7.61
N LEU A 51 11.43 12.30 6.91
CA LEU A 51 12.80 12.66 7.30
C LEU A 51 13.10 14.14 7.05
N SER A 52 12.54 14.73 5.98
CA SER A 52 12.68 16.15 5.70
C SER A 52 11.98 17.04 6.73
N LEU A 53 10.87 16.55 7.29
CA LEU A 53 10.02 17.31 8.22
C LEU A 53 10.16 16.84 9.68
N GLU A 54 11.07 15.91 9.97
CA GLU A 54 11.25 15.27 11.29
C GLU A 54 9.93 14.70 11.85
N PHE A 55 9.14 14.08 10.97
CA PHE A 55 7.81 13.57 11.27
C PHE A 55 7.80 12.04 11.44
N ASN A 56 6.72 11.49 12.02
CA ASN A 56 6.58 10.04 12.20
C ASN A 56 6.52 9.33 10.82
N ILE A 57 7.44 8.38 10.61
CA ILE A 57 7.61 7.68 9.32
C ILE A 57 6.33 6.92 8.92
N ALA A 58 5.76 6.14 9.85
CA ALA A 58 4.58 5.32 9.55
C ALA A 58 3.38 6.18 9.14
N LEU A 59 3.17 7.31 9.86
CA LEU A 59 2.09 8.23 9.55
C LEU A 59 2.31 8.95 8.22
N SER A 60 3.54 9.37 7.92
CA SER A 60 3.89 10.00 6.66
C SER A 60 3.68 9.07 5.47
N VAL A 61 4.12 7.82 5.58
CA VAL A 61 3.90 6.78 4.57
C VAL A 61 2.40 6.54 4.34
N PHE A 62 1.63 6.43 5.41
CA PHE A 62 0.18 6.25 5.32
C PHE A 62 -0.52 7.42 4.62
N ILE A 63 -0.16 8.66 4.99
CA ILE A 63 -0.71 9.87 4.35
C ILE A 63 -0.33 9.90 2.88
N THR A 64 0.94 9.68 2.54
CA THR A 64 1.42 9.70 1.16
C THR A 64 0.72 8.65 0.30
N ALA A 65 0.61 7.41 0.79
CA ALA A 65 -0.11 6.34 0.10
C ALA A 65 -1.59 6.70 -0.10
N SER A 66 -2.23 7.31 0.89
CA SER A 66 -3.63 7.78 0.80
C SER A 66 -3.78 8.88 -0.24
N VAL A 67 -2.87 9.83 -0.30
CA VAL A 67 -2.86 10.91 -1.31
C VAL A 67 -2.70 10.31 -2.71
N ILE A 68 -1.76 9.39 -2.91
CA ILE A 68 -1.56 8.72 -4.21
C ILE A 68 -2.83 7.95 -4.62
N ALA A 69 -3.49 7.26 -3.70
CA ALA A 69 -4.75 6.57 -3.97
C ALA A 69 -5.86 7.54 -4.41
N LEU A 70 -5.98 8.70 -3.76
CA LEU A 70 -6.91 9.76 -4.15
C LEU A 70 -6.59 10.33 -5.53
N PHE A 71 -5.31 10.55 -5.82
CA PHE A 71 -4.86 10.97 -7.17
C PHE A 71 -5.23 9.94 -8.23
N LEU A 72 -5.03 8.65 -7.96
CA LEU A 72 -5.43 7.57 -8.87
C LEU A 72 -6.93 7.67 -9.21
N ILE A 73 -7.78 7.77 -8.18
CA ILE A 73 -9.24 7.88 -8.37
C ILE A 73 -9.60 9.12 -9.21
N GLN A 74 -8.95 10.26 -8.96
CA GLN A 74 -9.21 11.48 -9.73
C GLN A 74 -8.75 11.36 -11.18
N LEU A 75 -7.58 10.76 -11.42
CA LEU A 75 -7.06 10.53 -12.76
C LEU A 75 -7.94 9.56 -13.55
N GLN A 76 -8.39 8.47 -12.92
CA GLN A 76 -9.32 7.52 -13.55
C GLN A 76 -10.64 8.18 -13.98
N LYS A 77 -11.14 9.16 -13.20
CA LYS A 77 -12.36 9.91 -13.55
C LYS A 77 -12.16 10.94 -14.67
N LYS A 78 -10.94 11.46 -14.84
CA LYS A 78 -10.63 12.53 -15.78
C LYS A 78 -10.01 12.04 -17.09
N THR A 79 -9.54 10.80 -17.12
CA THR A 79 -8.84 10.23 -18.28
C THR A 79 -9.45 8.89 -18.66
N ASN A 80 -9.31 8.53 -19.93
CA ASN A 80 -9.69 7.21 -20.43
C ASN A 80 -8.53 6.21 -20.42
N LEU A 81 -7.50 6.47 -19.60
CA LEU A 81 -6.33 5.62 -19.51
C LEU A 81 -6.62 4.39 -18.66
N PRO A 82 -6.04 3.23 -19.00
CA PRO A 82 -6.12 2.02 -18.18
C PRO A 82 -5.55 2.27 -16.77
N GLY A 83 -6.14 1.62 -15.76
CA GLY A 83 -5.69 1.75 -14.37
C GLY A 83 -4.22 1.43 -14.17
N ASP A 84 -3.70 0.40 -14.82
CA ASP A 84 -2.27 0.03 -14.77
C ASP A 84 -1.34 1.12 -15.33
N ALA A 85 -1.74 1.80 -16.39
CA ALA A 85 -0.95 2.91 -16.94
C ALA A 85 -0.87 4.08 -15.96
N LEU A 86 -1.98 4.39 -15.28
CA LEU A 86 -2.03 5.44 -14.25
C LEU A 86 -1.21 5.04 -13.01
N LEU A 87 -1.28 3.79 -12.60
CA LEU A 87 -0.47 3.27 -11.50
C LEU A 87 1.02 3.34 -11.83
N GLY A 88 1.44 2.91 -13.02
CA GLY A 88 2.83 3.02 -13.46
C GLY A 88 3.32 4.48 -13.50
N LEU A 89 2.48 5.41 -13.98
CA LEU A 89 2.80 6.84 -13.96
C LEU A 89 3.01 7.35 -12.51
N LEU A 90 2.11 7.02 -11.61
CA LEU A 90 2.18 7.43 -10.21
C LEU A 90 3.37 6.79 -9.49
N ALA A 91 3.66 5.51 -9.75
CA ALA A 91 4.79 4.78 -9.21
C ALA A 91 6.12 5.48 -9.56
N HIS A 92 6.38 5.67 -10.84
CA HIS A 92 7.63 6.28 -11.30
C HIS A 92 7.74 7.75 -10.92
N SER A 93 6.63 8.49 -10.91
CA SER A 93 6.63 9.88 -10.43
C SER A 93 6.97 9.96 -8.94
N SER A 94 6.37 9.11 -8.11
CA SER A 94 6.66 9.03 -6.67
C SER A 94 8.11 8.64 -6.41
N LEU A 95 8.61 7.65 -7.14
CA LEU A 95 10.01 7.23 -7.06
C LEU A 95 10.96 8.37 -7.43
N GLY A 96 10.72 9.03 -8.57
CA GLY A 96 11.56 10.13 -9.03
C GLY A 96 11.59 11.30 -8.05
N ILE A 97 10.43 11.72 -7.54
CA ILE A 97 10.34 12.79 -6.53
C ILE A 97 11.03 12.35 -5.23
N GLY A 98 10.83 11.10 -4.79
CA GLY A 98 11.46 10.57 -3.60
C GLY A 98 12.99 10.58 -3.71
N LEU A 99 13.54 10.08 -4.82
CA LEU A 99 14.99 10.04 -5.05
C LEU A 99 15.61 11.44 -5.13
N VAL A 100 14.96 12.38 -5.82
CA VAL A 100 15.40 13.77 -5.87
C VAL A 100 15.39 14.41 -4.48
N THR A 101 14.33 14.18 -3.70
CA THR A 101 14.23 14.71 -2.35
C THR A 101 15.32 14.15 -1.44
N ILE A 102 15.61 12.84 -1.51
CA ILE A 102 16.75 12.21 -0.79
C ILE A 102 18.07 12.88 -1.19
N GLY A 103 18.27 13.16 -2.49
CA GLY A 103 19.48 13.80 -2.98
C GLY A 103 19.76 15.18 -2.37
N PHE A 104 18.74 15.89 -1.95
CA PHE A 104 18.88 17.17 -1.22
C PHE A 104 19.17 16.99 0.28
N LEU A 105 18.90 15.79 0.84
CA LEU A 105 19.15 15.48 2.25
C LEU A 105 20.58 14.95 2.46
N SER A 106 21.58 15.75 2.10
CA SER A 106 22.99 15.37 2.11
C SER A 106 23.55 14.95 3.47
N PHE A 107 22.82 15.16 4.55
CA PHE A 107 23.21 14.82 5.92
C PHE A 107 22.90 13.38 6.34
N ILE A 108 22.11 12.64 5.57
CA ILE A 108 21.59 11.33 5.97
C ILE A 108 22.03 10.30 4.93
N ARG A 109 22.88 9.36 5.36
CA ARG A 109 23.23 8.19 4.54
C ARG A 109 22.08 7.20 4.62
N PHE A 110 21.24 7.15 3.59
CA PHE A 110 20.17 6.16 3.49
C PHE A 110 20.61 4.97 2.66
N ASP A 111 20.29 3.80 3.18
CA ASP A 111 20.20 2.60 2.36
C ASP A 111 18.84 2.60 1.64
N VAL A 112 18.81 3.19 0.45
CA VAL A 112 17.62 3.22 -0.41
C VAL A 112 17.14 1.81 -0.74
N MET A 113 18.08 0.86 -0.91
CA MET A 113 17.74 -0.53 -1.18
C MET A 113 17.06 -1.18 0.02
N GLY A 114 17.58 -1.00 1.22
CA GLY A 114 16.93 -1.47 2.45
C GLY A 114 15.53 -0.90 2.64
N LEU A 115 15.31 0.37 2.27
CA LEU A 115 13.97 0.99 2.33
C LEU A 115 12.99 0.42 1.29
N LEU A 116 13.45 0.13 0.08
CA LEU A 116 12.59 -0.40 -0.99
C LEU A 116 12.26 -1.88 -0.81
N PHE A 117 13.23 -2.68 -0.37
CA PHE A 117 13.04 -4.12 -0.17
C PHE A 117 12.55 -4.47 1.24
N GLY A 118 12.78 -3.58 2.20
CA GLY A 118 12.47 -3.82 3.61
C GLY A 118 13.39 -4.85 4.27
N ASP A 119 13.22 -5.03 5.58
CA ASP A 119 13.92 -6.06 6.36
C ASP A 119 12.93 -6.79 7.28
N ILE A 120 12.48 -7.96 6.84
CA ILE A 120 11.55 -8.79 7.60
C ILE A 120 12.15 -9.32 8.90
N LEU A 121 13.49 -9.41 8.98
CA LEU A 121 14.18 -9.89 10.18
C LEU A 121 14.27 -8.81 11.27
N ALA A 122 14.12 -7.54 10.91
CA ALA A 122 14.11 -6.42 11.84
C ALA A 122 12.75 -6.19 12.52
N VAL A 123 11.74 -7.02 12.25
CA VAL A 123 10.39 -6.89 12.80
C VAL A 123 10.41 -6.97 14.33
N THR A 124 9.82 -5.97 14.98
CA THR A 124 9.64 -5.89 16.42
C THR A 124 8.31 -6.51 16.87
N THR A 125 8.16 -6.75 18.19
CA THR A 125 6.88 -7.20 18.75
C THR A 125 5.75 -6.18 18.59
N ASN A 126 6.07 -4.88 18.58
CA ASN A 126 5.10 -3.83 18.32
C ASN A 126 4.61 -3.87 16.87
N ASP A 127 5.50 -4.15 15.93
CA ASP A 127 5.12 -4.29 14.51
C ASP A 127 4.18 -5.48 14.31
N LEU A 128 4.41 -6.60 15.03
CA LEU A 128 3.49 -7.73 15.03
C LEU A 128 2.09 -7.33 15.49
N LEU A 129 1.98 -6.56 16.58
CA LEU A 129 0.68 -6.08 17.06
C LEU A 129 -0.02 -5.21 16.01
N VAL A 130 0.71 -4.30 15.38
CA VAL A 130 0.18 -3.43 14.32
C VAL A 130 -0.29 -4.26 13.11
N ILE A 131 0.51 -5.24 12.66
CA ILE A 131 0.15 -6.12 11.54
C ILE A 131 -1.13 -6.90 11.87
N TRP A 132 -1.21 -7.56 13.01
CA TRP A 132 -2.35 -8.41 13.32
C TRP A 132 -3.61 -7.61 13.66
N ILE A 133 -3.51 -6.55 14.45
CA ILE A 133 -4.67 -5.70 14.78
C ILE A 133 -5.16 -4.98 13.52
N GLY A 134 -4.25 -4.34 12.79
CA GLY A 134 -4.57 -3.66 11.53
C GLY A 134 -5.14 -4.63 10.50
N GLY A 135 -4.55 -5.83 10.40
CA GLY A 135 -5.01 -6.89 9.51
C GLY A 135 -6.42 -7.36 9.81
N VAL A 136 -6.74 -7.60 11.08
CA VAL A 136 -8.10 -7.97 11.51
C VAL A 136 -9.10 -6.87 11.14
N LEU A 137 -8.76 -5.60 11.38
CA LEU A 137 -9.63 -4.48 11.02
C LEU A 137 -9.86 -4.40 9.49
N ILE A 138 -8.81 -4.58 8.70
CA ILE A 138 -8.91 -4.61 7.23
C ILE A 138 -9.79 -5.77 6.76
N LEU A 139 -9.57 -6.98 7.28
CA LEU A 139 -10.36 -8.15 6.89
C LEU A 139 -11.83 -8.03 7.33
N LEU A 140 -12.11 -7.46 8.50
CA LEU A 140 -13.47 -7.15 8.94
C LEU A 140 -14.12 -6.14 8.00
N THR A 141 -13.43 -5.06 7.66
CA THR A 141 -13.93 -4.06 6.70
C THR A 141 -14.21 -4.72 5.35
N LEU A 142 -13.27 -5.52 4.84
CA LEU A 142 -13.44 -6.27 3.59
C LEU A 142 -14.66 -7.20 3.67
N ARG A 143 -14.89 -7.87 4.80
CA ARG A 143 -16.06 -8.74 5.02
C ARG A 143 -17.38 -7.97 4.95
N PHE A 144 -17.41 -6.75 5.46
CA PHE A 144 -18.61 -5.90 5.40
C PHE A 144 -18.90 -5.41 3.98
N ILE A 145 -17.86 -5.00 3.24
CA ILE A 145 -18.02 -4.49 1.86
C ILE A 145 -17.89 -5.58 0.80
N TRP A 146 -17.77 -6.86 1.20
CA TRP A 146 -17.50 -7.98 0.27
C TRP A 146 -18.50 -8.05 -0.87
N LYS A 147 -19.79 -8.02 -0.56
CA LYS A 147 -20.86 -8.16 -1.58
C LYS A 147 -20.82 -7.04 -2.62
N PRO A 148 -20.88 -5.74 -2.24
CA PRO A 148 -20.84 -4.67 -3.22
C PRO A 148 -19.48 -4.61 -3.97
N LEU A 149 -18.38 -4.89 -3.29
CA LEU A 149 -17.06 -4.91 -3.92
C LEU A 149 -16.93 -6.02 -4.96
N PHE A 150 -17.39 -7.24 -4.62
CA PHE A 150 -17.37 -8.38 -5.54
C PHE A 150 -18.31 -8.15 -6.73
N ALA A 151 -19.55 -7.74 -6.48
CA ALA A 151 -20.53 -7.48 -7.53
C ALA A 151 -20.03 -6.40 -8.53
N SER A 152 -19.50 -5.29 -8.02
CA SER A 152 -18.93 -4.22 -8.85
C SER A 152 -17.67 -4.62 -9.62
N THR A 153 -16.96 -5.65 -9.13
CA THR A 153 -15.76 -6.16 -9.82
C THR A 153 -16.14 -7.10 -10.96
N VAL A 154 -17.24 -7.84 -10.82
CA VAL A 154 -17.76 -8.75 -11.85
C VAL A 154 -18.49 -7.96 -12.96
N ASN A 155 -19.46 -7.14 -12.57
CA ASN A 155 -20.20 -6.30 -13.51
C ASN A 155 -20.81 -5.09 -12.77
N TYR A 156 -20.33 -3.90 -13.10
CA TYR A 156 -20.76 -2.65 -12.46
C TYR A 156 -22.25 -2.36 -12.72
N GLU A 157 -22.72 -2.54 -13.97
CA GLU A 157 -24.11 -2.23 -14.36
C GLU A 157 -25.12 -3.16 -13.66
N LEU A 158 -24.76 -4.46 -13.53
CA LEU A 158 -25.59 -5.41 -12.78
C LEU A 158 -25.63 -5.10 -11.28
N ALA A 159 -24.50 -4.71 -10.70
CA ALA A 159 -24.44 -4.33 -9.29
C ALA A 159 -25.31 -3.10 -9.00
N GLU A 160 -25.33 -2.12 -9.90
CA GLU A 160 -26.17 -0.93 -9.80
C GLU A 160 -27.66 -1.30 -9.95
N ALA A 161 -27.99 -2.19 -10.91
CA ALA A 161 -29.37 -2.66 -11.14
C ALA A 161 -29.92 -3.43 -9.92
N GLU A 162 -29.07 -4.13 -9.15
CA GLU A 162 -29.43 -4.79 -7.90
C GLU A 162 -29.55 -3.82 -6.71
N GLY A 163 -29.37 -2.52 -6.92
CA GLY A 163 -29.47 -1.49 -5.89
C GLY A 163 -28.26 -1.45 -4.96
N LEU A 164 -27.19 -2.16 -5.28
CA LEU A 164 -25.91 -2.01 -4.61
C LEU A 164 -25.32 -0.66 -5.06
N LYS A 165 -24.78 0.12 -4.10
CA LYS A 165 -24.02 1.35 -4.42
C LYS A 165 -22.54 0.96 -4.55
N PRO A 166 -22.09 0.59 -5.78
CA PRO A 166 -20.71 0.16 -6.01
C PRO A 166 -19.71 1.32 -5.97
#